data_0efcc5a99ae5058f52c44e08d9b26029
#
_entry.id   0efcc5a99ae5058f52c44e08d9b26029
#
_cell.length_a   1.000
_cell.length_b   1.000
_cell.length_c   1.000
_cell.angle_alpha   90.00
_cell.angle_beta   90.00
_cell.angle_gamma   90.00
#
_symmetry.space_group_name_H-M   'P 1'
#
loop_
_entity.id
_entity.type
_entity.pdbx_description
1 polymer ?
#
loop_
_entity_poly.entity_id
_entity_poly.type
_entity_poly.pdbx_seq_one_letter_code
_entity_poly.pdbx_strand_id
1 'polypeptide(L)'
;MKRLHRAWAICLGCTLMLFVCGGLSVNAFSVTQPYVLAYGGFTNTQTSMINTIRALSYLGCMFAAPLFFRTLGYRLGTAVAVAFSAVSFAVFAASKTLAGFYLGGVLAGLGYGFGSMIPATILINRWFHRKKGLAIGLCSASTGLAMIVFSPILTAICETRGLQACFLVEAVFSLVCAALVFLLIRESPEKLSLSAYGAEDGYAPAEPGAQPDAPLPPLPRRRLLPLWLAAGLLGAVASPGPTHLMILYTTAGMAAHAAALAVSLF
;
A
#
# COMPACT_ATOMS: atom_id res chain seq x y z
N MET A 1 10.21 26.66 -19.49
CA MET A 1 9.64 25.66 -18.58
C MET A 1 10.68 24.56 -18.40
N LYS A 2 11.28 24.41 -17.21
CA LYS A 2 12.22 23.31 -16.92
C LYS A 2 11.44 22.00 -17.09
N ARG A 3 11.87 21.13 -17.99
CA ARG A 3 11.26 19.80 -18.17
C ARG A 3 11.31 19.08 -16.82
N LEU A 4 10.16 18.65 -16.33
CA LEU A 4 10.06 17.90 -15.07
C LEU A 4 10.97 16.67 -15.19
N HIS A 5 11.94 16.53 -14.30
CA HIS A 5 12.90 15.43 -14.36
C HIS A 5 12.15 14.10 -14.22
N ARG A 6 12.52 13.10 -15.03
CA ARG A 6 11.81 11.81 -15.10
C ARG A 6 11.72 11.08 -13.75
N ALA A 7 12.62 11.38 -12.82
CA ALA A 7 12.56 10.88 -11.44
C ALA A 7 11.23 11.20 -10.75
N TRP A 8 10.64 12.39 -10.99
CA TRP A 8 9.34 12.74 -10.42
C TRP A 8 8.18 11.93 -11.01
N ALA A 9 8.29 11.49 -12.27
CA ALA A 9 7.32 10.56 -12.85
C ALA A 9 7.40 9.17 -12.18
N ILE A 10 8.62 8.73 -11.84
CA ILE A 10 8.81 7.49 -11.06
C ILE A 10 8.23 7.64 -9.64
N CYS A 11 8.48 8.79 -9.00
CA CYS A 11 7.89 9.10 -7.69
C CYS A 11 6.36 9.05 -7.76
N LEU A 12 5.73 9.64 -8.79
CA LEU A 12 4.29 9.56 -9.01
C LEU A 12 3.81 8.12 -9.19
N GLY A 13 4.55 7.29 -9.94
CA GLY A 13 4.24 5.86 -10.09
C GLY A 13 4.29 5.12 -8.77
N CYS A 14 5.31 5.36 -7.93
CA CYS A 14 5.41 4.80 -6.59
C CYS A 14 4.29 5.30 -5.66
N THR A 15 3.92 6.58 -5.77
CA THR A 15 2.81 7.19 -5.04
C THR A 15 1.48 6.52 -5.40
N LEU A 16 1.19 6.33 -6.70
CA LEU A 16 -0.02 5.63 -7.16
C LEU A 16 -0.05 4.16 -6.71
N MET A 17 1.08 3.48 -6.76
CA MET A 17 1.19 2.10 -6.27
C MET A 17 0.82 2.01 -4.78
N LEU A 18 1.41 2.86 -3.93
CA LEU A 18 1.12 2.87 -2.49
C LEU A 18 -0.29 3.37 -2.18
N PHE A 19 -0.80 4.32 -2.96
CA PHE A 19 -2.18 4.78 -2.86
C PHE A 19 -3.17 3.61 -3.01
N VAL A 20 -2.97 2.75 -4.02
CA VAL A 20 -3.84 1.59 -4.25
C VAL A 20 -3.56 0.46 -3.26
N CYS A 21 -2.31 -0.02 -3.22
CA CYS A 21 -1.97 -1.23 -2.46
C CYS A 21 -2.03 -1.01 -0.95
N GLY A 22 -1.56 0.15 -0.45
CA GLY A 22 -1.61 0.49 0.97
C GLY A 22 -2.90 1.24 1.34
N GLY A 23 -3.21 2.30 0.59
CA GLY A 23 -4.33 3.18 0.89
C GLY A 23 -5.69 2.53 0.71
N LEU A 24 -6.01 2.06 -0.49
CA LEU A 24 -7.31 1.45 -0.77
C LEU A 24 -7.41 0.04 -0.18
N SER A 25 -6.48 -0.85 -0.52
CA SER A 25 -6.57 -2.26 -0.12
C SER A 25 -6.47 -2.50 1.39
N VAL A 26 -5.75 -1.65 2.12
CA VAL A 26 -5.53 -1.84 3.57
C VAL A 26 -6.36 -0.86 4.37
N ASN A 27 -6.15 0.45 4.16
CA ASN A 27 -6.76 1.47 5.01
C ASN A 27 -8.24 1.67 4.70
N ALA A 28 -8.62 1.89 3.44
CA ALA A 28 -10.01 2.16 3.06
C ALA A 28 -10.92 0.93 3.23
N PHE A 29 -10.38 -0.30 3.27
CA PHE A 29 -11.18 -1.49 3.56
C PHE A 29 -11.87 -1.43 4.92
N SER A 30 -11.32 -0.70 5.91
CA SER A 30 -11.97 -0.50 7.21
C SER A 30 -13.32 0.20 7.07
N VAL A 31 -13.51 1.06 6.07
CA VAL A 31 -14.77 1.76 5.78
C VAL A 31 -15.82 0.83 5.18
N THR A 32 -15.40 -0.10 4.32
CA THR A 32 -16.31 -1.07 3.67
C THR A 32 -16.63 -2.27 4.56
N GLN A 33 -15.83 -2.55 5.58
CA GLN A 33 -16.00 -3.71 6.47
C GLN A 33 -17.38 -3.82 7.13
N PRO A 34 -18.01 -2.75 7.67
CA PRO A 34 -19.37 -2.82 8.20
C PRO A 34 -20.43 -3.21 7.17
N TYR A 35 -20.24 -2.74 5.93
CA TYR A 35 -21.14 -3.09 4.82
C TYR A 35 -20.97 -4.54 4.38
N VAL A 36 -19.76 -5.10 4.42
CA VAL A 36 -19.50 -6.54 4.18
C VAL A 36 -20.21 -7.39 5.23
N LEU A 37 -20.14 -6.97 6.49
CA LEU A 37 -20.80 -7.64 7.61
C LEU A 37 -22.32 -7.67 7.40
N ALA A 38 -22.93 -6.53 7.05
CA ALA A 38 -24.37 -6.42 6.82
C ALA A 38 -24.81 -7.18 5.55
N TYR A 39 -24.01 -7.15 4.49
CA TYR A 39 -24.34 -7.75 3.19
C TYR A 39 -24.49 -9.27 3.26
N GLY A 40 -23.59 -9.95 3.97
CA GLY A 40 -23.58 -11.41 4.05
C GLY A 40 -24.21 -11.99 5.32
N GLY A 41 -24.65 -11.15 6.27
CA GLY A 41 -25.06 -11.60 7.60
C GLY A 41 -23.90 -12.27 8.35
N PHE A 42 -22.67 -11.87 8.05
CA PHE A 42 -21.48 -12.45 8.64
C PHE A 42 -21.27 -11.95 10.07
N THR A 43 -20.53 -12.72 10.87
CA THR A 43 -20.12 -12.27 12.21
C THR A 43 -18.92 -11.32 12.13
N ASN A 44 -18.74 -10.49 13.18
CA ASN A 44 -17.56 -9.63 13.30
C ASN A 44 -16.23 -10.41 13.20
N THR A 45 -16.19 -11.62 13.78
CA THR A 45 -15.02 -12.51 13.71
C THR A 45 -14.74 -12.93 12.27
N GLN A 46 -15.75 -13.29 11.49
CA GLN A 46 -15.60 -13.72 10.12
C GLN A 46 -15.11 -12.58 9.22
N THR A 47 -15.62 -11.36 9.39
CA THR A 47 -15.15 -10.20 8.62
C THR A 47 -13.76 -9.76 9.03
N SER A 48 -13.41 -9.83 10.31
CA SER A 48 -12.05 -9.53 10.80
C SER A 48 -11.04 -10.56 10.31
N MET A 49 -11.47 -11.81 10.06
CA MET A 49 -10.61 -12.85 9.49
C MET A 49 -10.11 -12.51 8.08
N ILE A 50 -10.87 -11.71 7.30
CA ILE A 50 -10.43 -11.20 6.00
C ILE A 50 -9.13 -10.38 6.17
N ASN A 51 -9.07 -9.52 7.19
CA ASN A 51 -7.87 -8.73 7.51
C ASN A 51 -6.71 -9.62 7.95
N THR A 52 -6.98 -10.66 8.76
CA THR A 52 -5.96 -11.62 9.20
C THR A 52 -5.39 -12.41 8.02
N ILE A 53 -6.23 -12.92 7.13
CA ILE A 53 -5.80 -13.65 5.92
C ILE A 53 -4.96 -12.73 5.03
N ARG A 54 -5.39 -11.49 4.82
CA ARG A 54 -4.63 -10.48 4.09
C ARG A 54 -3.26 -10.25 4.74
N ALA A 55 -3.20 -10.10 6.06
CA ALA A 55 -1.97 -9.88 6.80
C ALA A 55 -1.00 -11.05 6.68
N LEU A 56 -1.47 -12.29 6.77
CA LEU A 56 -0.66 -13.49 6.58
C LEU A 56 -0.14 -13.59 5.13
N SER A 57 -0.99 -13.26 4.15
CA SER A 57 -0.60 -13.29 2.73
C SER A 57 0.50 -12.26 2.44
N TYR A 58 0.37 -11.01 2.90
CA TYR A 58 1.43 -10.03 2.66
C TYR A 58 2.71 -10.35 3.40
N LEU A 59 2.64 -10.93 4.60
CA LEU A 59 3.81 -11.40 5.33
C LEU A 59 4.58 -12.47 4.54
N GLY A 60 3.87 -13.45 3.97
CA GLY A 60 4.46 -14.45 3.09
C GLY A 60 5.12 -13.83 1.85
N CYS A 61 4.49 -12.82 1.25
CA CYS A 61 5.03 -12.09 0.10
C CYS A 61 6.31 -11.33 0.41
N MET A 62 6.49 -10.82 1.64
CA MET A 62 7.73 -10.12 2.00
C MET A 62 8.97 -11.02 1.84
N PHE A 63 8.83 -12.32 2.15
CA PHE A 63 9.93 -13.29 1.93
C PHE A 63 10.11 -13.63 0.44
N ALA A 64 9.04 -13.64 -0.34
CA ALA A 64 9.07 -13.91 -1.78
C ALA A 64 9.44 -12.68 -2.62
N ALA A 65 9.36 -11.47 -2.08
CA ALA A 65 9.56 -10.22 -2.81
C ALA A 65 10.92 -10.13 -3.56
N PRO A 66 12.07 -10.54 -2.98
CA PRO A 66 13.33 -10.50 -3.70
C PRO A 66 13.33 -11.38 -4.96
N LEU A 67 12.73 -12.58 -4.87
CA LEU A 67 12.60 -13.49 -6.01
C LEU A 67 11.63 -12.95 -7.05
N PHE A 68 10.50 -12.42 -6.62
CA PHE A 68 9.48 -11.83 -7.48
C PHE A 68 10.03 -10.66 -8.31
N PHE A 69 10.75 -9.71 -7.69
CA PHE A 69 11.33 -8.58 -8.42
C PHE A 69 12.58 -8.95 -9.22
N ARG A 70 13.28 -10.02 -8.85
CA ARG A 70 14.38 -10.55 -9.64
C ARG A 70 13.91 -11.16 -10.97
N THR A 71 12.75 -11.82 -10.98
CA THR A 71 12.20 -12.47 -12.18
C THR A 71 11.42 -11.50 -13.08
N LEU A 72 10.59 -10.64 -12.52
CA LEU A 72 9.71 -9.73 -13.27
C LEU A 72 10.32 -8.34 -13.51
N GLY A 73 11.34 -7.96 -12.74
CA GLY A 73 11.83 -6.58 -12.70
C GLY A 73 10.86 -5.64 -11.96
N TYR A 74 11.34 -4.43 -11.66
CA TYR A 74 10.53 -3.48 -10.88
C TYR A 74 9.37 -2.88 -11.68
N ARG A 75 9.53 -2.68 -13.00
CA ARG A 75 8.50 -2.10 -13.85
C ARG A 75 7.25 -2.99 -13.92
N LEU A 76 7.44 -4.25 -14.30
CA LEU A 76 6.33 -5.20 -14.42
C LEU A 76 5.85 -5.64 -13.03
N GLY A 77 6.78 -5.91 -12.10
CA GLY A 77 6.44 -6.37 -10.75
C GLY A 77 5.56 -5.40 -9.98
N THR A 78 5.83 -4.08 -10.04
CA THR A 78 4.97 -3.08 -9.39
C THR A 78 3.59 -2.97 -10.04
N ALA A 79 3.51 -3.05 -11.37
CA ALA A 79 2.23 -3.05 -12.07
C ALA A 79 1.39 -4.29 -11.75
N VAL A 80 2.02 -5.47 -11.68
CA VAL A 80 1.38 -6.73 -11.28
C VAL A 80 0.91 -6.66 -9.82
N ALA A 81 1.67 -6.04 -8.93
CA ALA A 81 1.25 -5.84 -7.55
C ALA A 81 -0.05 -5.01 -7.46
N VAL A 82 -0.15 -3.92 -8.22
CA VAL A 82 -1.38 -3.10 -8.30
C VAL A 82 -2.51 -3.88 -8.97
N ALA A 83 -2.20 -4.70 -9.99
CA ALA A 83 -3.19 -5.55 -10.65
C ALA A 83 -3.75 -6.62 -9.70
N PHE A 84 -2.95 -7.19 -8.79
CA PHE A 84 -3.47 -8.08 -7.74
C PHE A 84 -4.50 -7.37 -6.85
N SER A 85 -4.28 -6.10 -6.50
CA SER A 85 -5.27 -5.30 -5.76
C SER A 85 -6.53 -5.08 -6.58
N ALA A 86 -6.42 -4.78 -7.89
CA ALA A 86 -7.57 -4.62 -8.78
C ALA A 86 -8.39 -5.92 -8.88
N VAL A 87 -7.72 -7.06 -9.05
CA VAL A 87 -8.39 -8.38 -9.10
C VAL A 87 -9.02 -8.72 -7.75
N SER A 88 -8.38 -8.37 -6.62
CA SER A 88 -8.96 -8.54 -5.29
C SER A 88 -10.30 -7.80 -5.16
N PHE A 89 -10.36 -6.53 -5.56
CA PHE A 89 -11.61 -5.76 -5.55
C PHE A 89 -12.66 -6.33 -6.51
N ALA A 90 -12.26 -6.82 -7.69
CA ALA A 90 -13.18 -7.49 -8.60
C ALA A 90 -13.74 -8.79 -7.99
N VAL A 91 -12.92 -9.56 -7.28
CA VAL A 91 -13.36 -10.75 -6.54
C VAL A 91 -14.31 -10.36 -5.41
N PHE A 92 -14.03 -9.31 -4.64
CA PHE A 92 -14.96 -8.81 -3.62
C PHE A 92 -16.30 -8.38 -4.23
N ALA A 93 -16.29 -7.67 -5.37
CA ALA A 93 -17.50 -7.26 -6.07
C ALA A 93 -18.35 -8.44 -6.56
N ALA A 94 -17.73 -9.52 -7.02
CA ALA A 94 -18.40 -10.72 -7.50
C ALA A 94 -18.83 -11.68 -6.37
N SER A 95 -18.26 -11.51 -5.16
CA SER A 95 -18.44 -12.47 -4.05
C SER A 95 -19.78 -12.30 -3.36
N LYS A 96 -20.46 -13.45 -3.17
CA LYS A 96 -21.66 -13.56 -2.32
C LYS A 96 -21.42 -14.45 -1.09
N THR A 97 -20.26 -15.08 -1.01
CA THR A 97 -19.92 -16.05 0.03
C THR A 97 -18.69 -15.61 0.80
N LEU A 98 -18.58 -16.04 2.04
CA LEU A 98 -17.43 -15.75 2.90
C LEU A 98 -16.10 -16.24 2.29
N ALA A 99 -16.13 -17.40 1.62
CA ALA A 99 -14.94 -17.96 0.94
C ALA A 99 -14.42 -17.03 -0.18
N GLY A 100 -15.33 -16.38 -0.93
CA GLY A 100 -14.96 -15.41 -1.94
C GLY A 100 -14.29 -14.17 -1.32
N PHE A 101 -14.79 -13.68 -0.19
CA PHE A 101 -14.14 -12.59 0.54
C PHE A 101 -12.76 -12.99 1.10
N TYR A 102 -12.59 -14.23 1.54
CA TYR A 102 -11.28 -14.72 1.96
C TYR A 102 -10.29 -14.80 0.81
N LEU A 103 -10.73 -15.28 -0.38
CA LEU A 103 -9.90 -15.30 -1.59
C LEU A 103 -9.50 -13.87 -2.01
N GLY A 104 -10.45 -12.93 -2.00
CA GLY A 104 -10.14 -11.52 -2.21
C GLY A 104 -9.13 -10.99 -1.20
N GLY A 105 -9.25 -11.37 0.07
CA GLY A 105 -8.28 -11.04 1.12
C GLY A 105 -6.86 -11.53 0.83
N VAL A 106 -6.72 -12.78 0.33
CA VAL A 106 -5.42 -13.31 -0.13
C VAL A 106 -4.84 -12.44 -1.23
N LEU A 107 -5.63 -12.13 -2.28
CA LEU A 107 -5.19 -11.33 -3.43
C LEU A 107 -4.81 -9.90 -3.01
N ALA A 108 -5.57 -9.29 -2.09
CA ALA A 108 -5.23 -7.98 -1.50
C ALA A 108 -3.89 -8.04 -0.75
N GLY A 109 -3.65 -9.12 -0.02
CA GLY A 109 -2.38 -9.38 0.66
C GLY A 109 -1.20 -9.53 -0.31
N LEU A 110 -1.37 -10.22 -1.44
CA LEU A 110 -0.37 -10.30 -2.51
C LEU A 110 -0.08 -8.91 -3.10
N GLY A 111 -1.14 -8.14 -3.42
CA GLY A 111 -1.02 -6.78 -3.93
C GLY A 111 -0.22 -5.88 -2.98
N TYR A 112 -0.56 -5.85 -1.70
CA TYR A 112 0.15 -5.04 -0.71
C TYR A 112 1.55 -5.56 -0.42
N GLY A 113 1.76 -6.86 -0.36
CA GLY A 113 3.07 -7.46 -0.09
C GLY A 113 4.11 -7.11 -1.16
N PHE A 114 3.75 -7.17 -2.42
CA PHE A 114 4.62 -6.78 -3.53
C PHE A 114 4.56 -5.27 -3.83
N GLY A 115 3.43 -4.58 -3.58
CA GLY A 115 3.25 -3.14 -3.79
C GLY A 115 3.51 -2.28 -2.55
N SER A 116 4.41 -2.70 -1.67
CA SER A 116 4.73 -2.06 -0.39
C SER A 116 5.73 -0.92 -0.53
N MET A 117 6.11 -0.35 0.62
CA MET A 117 7.14 0.69 0.71
C MET A 117 8.54 0.19 0.28
N ILE A 118 8.80 -1.11 0.32
CA ILE A 118 10.10 -1.71 -0.04
C ILE A 118 10.46 -1.42 -1.50
N PRO A 119 9.68 -1.82 -2.53
CA PRO A 119 9.99 -1.51 -3.92
C PRO A 119 9.98 -0.01 -4.21
N ALA A 120 9.10 0.77 -3.56
CA ALA A 120 9.07 2.22 -3.70
C ALA A 120 10.38 2.87 -3.24
N THR A 121 10.89 2.48 -2.07
CA THR A 121 12.16 2.99 -1.54
C THR A 121 13.35 2.61 -2.42
N ILE A 122 13.38 1.39 -2.93
CA ILE A 122 14.44 0.94 -3.84
C ILE A 122 14.44 1.76 -5.13
N LEU A 123 13.27 1.97 -5.73
CA LEU A 123 13.13 2.78 -6.95
C LEU A 123 13.53 4.24 -6.68
N ILE A 124 13.04 4.85 -5.60
CA ILE A 124 13.39 6.23 -5.25
C ILE A 124 14.90 6.37 -5.01
N ASN A 125 15.53 5.43 -4.31
CA ASN A 125 16.97 5.47 -4.07
C ASN A 125 17.81 5.38 -5.36
N ARG A 126 17.31 4.67 -6.38
CA ARG A 126 17.98 4.60 -7.70
C ARG A 126 17.81 5.88 -8.54
N TRP A 127 16.66 6.56 -8.41
CA TRP A 127 16.31 7.69 -9.26
C TRP A 127 16.61 9.06 -8.64
N PHE A 128 16.79 9.12 -7.32
CA PHE A 128 17.04 10.37 -6.59
C PHE A 128 18.36 10.29 -5.84
N HIS A 129 19.26 11.24 -6.07
CA HIS A 129 20.39 11.52 -5.19
C HIS A 129 20.02 12.65 -4.21
N ARG A 130 19.30 13.65 -4.66
CA ARG A 130 18.81 14.79 -3.87
C ARG A 130 17.30 14.65 -3.63
N LYS A 131 16.82 15.12 -2.48
CA LYS A 131 15.39 15.10 -2.08
C LYS A 131 14.75 13.70 -1.91
N LYS A 132 15.56 12.68 -1.63
CA LYS A 132 15.06 11.30 -1.37
C LYS A 132 13.98 11.26 -0.28
N GLY A 133 14.24 11.94 0.86
CA GLY A 133 13.29 12.00 1.97
C GLY A 133 11.94 12.60 1.58
N LEU A 134 11.93 13.67 0.76
CA LEU A 134 10.71 14.26 0.25
C LEU A 134 9.93 13.29 -0.64
N ALA A 135 10.62 12.59 -1.55
CA ALA A 135 9.99 11.61 -2.44
C ALA A 135 9.40 10.42 -1.65
N ILE A 136 10.15 9.91 -0.66
CA ILE A 136 9.68 8.83 0.23
C ILE A 136 8.50 9.31 1.07
N GLY A 137 8.58 10.53 1.64
CA GLY A 137 7.49 11.13 2.41
C GLY A 137 6.22 11.32 1.59
N LEU A 138 6.31 11.74 0.33
CA LEU A 138 5.17 11.88 -0.57
C LEU A 138 4.52 10.51 -0.87
N CYS A 139 5.34 9.48 -1.08
CA CYS A 139 4.85 8.11 -1.26
C CYS A 139 4.12 7.59 0.00
N SER A 140 4.68 7.82 1.19
CA SER A 140 4.04 7.42 2.45
C SER A 140 2.73 8.17 2.69
N ALA A 141 2.71 9.47 2.46
CA ALA A 141 1.51 10.31 2.65
C ALA A 141 0.36 9.88 1.72
N SER A 142 0.65 9.25 0.57
CA SER A 142 -0.38 8.80 -0.36
C SER A 142 -1.32 7.75 0.22
N THR A 143 -0.87 6.95 1.17
CA THR A 143 -1.71 5.93 1.82
C THR A 143 -2.79 6.57 2.70
N GLY A 144 -2.44 7.64 3.43
CA GLY A 144 -3.41 8.45 4.17
C GLY A 144 -4.32 9.28 3.26
N LEU A 145 -3.75 9.86 2.19
CA LEU A 145 -4.52 10.61 1.21
C LEU A 145 -5.61 9.75 0.55
N ALA A 146 -5.31 8.48 0.26
CA ALA A 146 -6.30 7.53 -0.24
C ALA A 146 -7.49 7.39 0.72
N MET A 147 -7.24 7.30 2.01
CA MET A 147 -8.26 7.22 3.05
C MET A 147 -9.13 8.48 3.06
N ILE A 148 -8.51 9.66 3.09
CA ILE A 148 -9.22 10.95 3.11
C ILE A 148 -10.14 11.11 1.89
N VAL A 149 -9.65 10.76 0.71
CA VAL A 149 -10.38 10.95 -0.54
C VAL A 149 -11.46 9.88 -0.73
N PHE A 150 -11.10 8.61 -0.53
CA PHE A 150 -11.98 7.50 -0.86
C PHE A 150 -12.98 7.16 0.23
N SER A 151 -12.70 7.44 1.51
CA SER A 151 -13.61 7.13 2.61
C SER A 151 -15.02 7.70 2.40
N PRO A 152 -15.21 9.02 2.15
CA PRO A 152 -16.54 9.57 1.88
C PRO A 152 -17.16 9.07 0.58
N ILE A 153 -16.33 8.84 -0.46
CA ILE A 153 -16.80 8.35 -1.77
C ILE A 153 -17.34 6.92 -1.63
N LEU A 154 -16.58 6.04 -0.97
CA LEU A 154 -16.96 4.64 -0.76
C LEU A 154 -18.21 4.53 0.10
N THR A 155 -18.30 5.33 1.19
CA THR A 155 -19.50 5.39 2.02
C THR A 155 -20.72 5.78 1.19
N ALA A 156 -20.65 6.87 0.41
CA ALA A 156 -21.74 7.33 -0.42
C ALA A 156 -22.16 6.30 -1.49
N ILE A 157 -21.20 5.59 -2.11
CA ILE A 157 -21.48 4.53 -3.08
C ILE A 157 -22.13 3.32 -2.38
N CYS A 158 -21.61 2.91 -1.22
CA CYS A 158 -22.17 1.78 -0.46
C CYS A 158 -23.63 2.06 -0.04
N GLU A 159 -23.96 3.29 0.37
CA GLU A 159 -25.31 3.68 0.77
C GLU A 159 -26.27 3.81 -0.41
N THR A 160 -25.80 4.30 -1.58
CA THR A 160 -26.69 4.59 -2.73
C THR A 160 -26.77 3.44 -3.73
N ARG A 161 -25.68 2.74 -3.98
CA ARG A 161 -25.57 1.71 -5.02
C ARG A 161 -25.19 0.32 -4.49
N GLY A 162 -24.91 0.22 -3.20
CA GLY A 162 -24.56 -1.03 -2.54
C GLY A 162 -23.08 -1.40 -2.63
N LEU A 163 -22.72 -2.41 -1.85
CA LEU A 163 -21.35 -2.87 -1.65
C LEU A 163 -20.64 -3.35 -2.92
N GLN A 164 -21.37 -4.06 -3.81
CA GLN A 164 -20.79 -4.59 -5.05
C GLN A 164 -20.34 -3.48 -6.00
N ALA A 165 -21.14 -2.42 -6.13
CA ALA A 165 -20.79 -1.24 -6.94
C ALA A 165 -19.57 -0.52 -6.36
N CYS A 166 -19.46 -0.46 -5.04
CA CYS A 166 -18.33 0.12 -4.33
C CYS A 166 -17.03 -0.59 -4.72
N PHE A 167 -16.96 -1.91 -4.57
CA PHE A 167 -15.78 -2.69 -4.93
C PHE A 167 -15.50 -2.67 -6.45
N LEU A 168 -16.52 -2.57 -7.29
CA LEU A 168 -16.32 -2.44 -8.74
C LEU A 168 -15.62 -1.14 -9.10
N VAL A 169 -15.99 -0.03 -8.46
CA VAL A 169 -15.33 1.28 -8.64
C VAL A 169 -13.86 1.19 -8.20
N GLU A 170 -13.58 0.57 -7.06
CA GLU A 170 -12.20 0.35 -6.59
C GLU A 170 -11.41 -0.54 -7.56
N ALA A 171 -12.02 -1.59 -8.12
CA ALA A 171 -11.38 -2.47 -9.09
C ALA A 171 -10.99 -1.72 -10.37
N VAL A 172 -11.93 -0.96 -10.96
CA VAL A 172 -11.68 -0.18 -12.18
C VAL A 172 -10.63 0.90 -11.94
N PHE A 173 -10.72 1.63 -10.83
CA PHE A 173 -9.71 2.64 -10.45
C PHE A 173 -8.33 2.02 -10.30
N SER A 174 -8.23 0.89 -9.59
CA SER A 174 -6.97 0.17 -9.38
C SER A 174 -6.38 -0.36 -10.68
N LEU A 175 -7.22 -0.83 -11.62
CA LEU A 175 -6.77 -1.29 -12.94
C LEU A 175 -6.18 -0.14 -13.76
N VAL A 176 -6.82 1.03 -13.76
CA VAL A 176 -6.28 2.25 -14.41
C VAL A 176 -4.95 2.64 -13.77
N CYS A 177 -4.87 2.61 -12.44
CA CYS A 177 -3.62 2.87 -11.73
C CYS A 177 -2.52 1.84 -12.08
N ALA A 178 -2.85 0.56 -12.26
CA ALA A 178 -1.89 -0.46 -12.67
C ALA A 178 -1.28 -0.14 -14.05
N ALA A 179 -2.11 0.28 -15.00
CA ALA A 179 -1.67 0.72 -16.32
C ALA A 179 -0.77 1.96 -16.23
N LEU A 180 -1.15 2.97 -15.43
CA LEU A 180 -0.33 4.17 -15.20
C LEU A 180 1.00 3.84 -14.55
N VAL A 181 1.02 2.98 -13.53
CA VAL A 181 2.24 2.51 -12.86
C VAL A 181 3.17 1.82 -13.85
N PHE A 182 2.65 0.94 -14.72
CA PHE A 182 3.44 0.30 -15.77
C PHE A 182 4.05 1.29 -16.78
N LEU A 183 3.32 2.36 -17.10
CA LEU A 183 3.79 3.40 -18.02
C LEU A 183 4.83 4.33 -17.37
N LEU A 184 4.63 4.69 -16.11
CA LEU A 184 5.47 5.64 -15.39
C LEU A 184 6.77 5.01 -14.88
N ILE A 185 6.72 3.82 -14.28
CA ILE A 185 7.86 3.19 -13.63
C ILE A 185 8.86 2.65 -14.64
N ARG A 186 10.14 2.95 -14.38
CA ARG A 186 11.32 2.42 -15.08
C ARG A 186 12.33 1.94 -14.05
N GLU A 187 13.08 0.91 -14.37
CA GLU A 187 13.96 0.21 -13.42
C GLU A 187 15.11 1.06 -12.91
N SER A 188 15.80 1.74 -13.82
CA SER A 188 16.95 2.56 -13.47
C SER A 188 17.18 3.67 -14.49
N PRO A 189 17.82 4.79 -14.09
CA PRO A 189 18.15 5.89 -15.00
C PRO A 189 19.17 5.48 -16.07
N GLU A 190 20.12 4.59 -15.75
CA GLU A 190 21.18 4.17 -16.67
C GLU A 190 20.61 3.48 -17.92
N LYS A 191 19.56 2.66 -17.77
CA LYS A 191 18.88 2.00 -18.91
C LYS A 191 18.25 2.99 -19.91
N LEU A 192 18.11 4.27 -19.52
CA LEU A 192 17.57 5.34 -20.33
C LEU A 192 18.61 6.40 -20.70
N SER A 193 19.89 6.15 -20.43
CA SER A 193 20.98 7.11 -20.60
C SER A 193 20.72 8.45 -19.90
N LEU A 194 20.09 8.39 -18.71
CA LEU A 194 19.77 9.53 -17.86
C LEU A 194 20.58 9.46 -16.57
N SER A 195 20.93 10.63 -16.04
CA SER A 195 21.48 10.74 -14.68
C SER A 195 20.36 10.72 -13.64
N ALA A 196 20.66 10.27 -12.44
CA ALA A 196 19.71 10.39 -11.31
C ALA A 196 19.51 11.85 -10.93
N TYR A 197 18.34 12.19 -10.39
CA TYR A 197 18.01 13.56 -10.01
C TYR A 197 18.97 14.10 -8.95
N GLY A 198 19.70 15.17 -9.28
CA GLY A 198 20.70 15.80 -8.41
C GLY A 198 22.10 15.22 -8.49
N ALA A 199 22.39 14.37 -9.46
CA ALA A 199 23.74 13.85 -9.71
C ALA A 199 24.67 14.93 -10.32
N GLU A 200 24.12 15.90 -11.07
CA GLU A 200 24.87 16.96 -11.75
C GLU A 200 25.35 18.08 -10.79
N ASP A 201 24.76 18.19 -9.61
CA ASP A 201 25.05 19.28 -8.65
C ASP A 201 26.33 19.03 -7.83
N GLY A 202 27.22 18.12 -8.23
CA GLY A 202 28.44 17.78 -7.45
C GLY A 202 28.12 17.20 -6.06
N TYR A 203 26.88 16.91 -5.80
CA TYR A 203 26.45 16.20 -4.61
C TYR A 203 26.97 14.77 -4.76
N ALA A 204 28.20 14.53 -4.27
CA ALA A 204 28.66 13.18 -4.04
C ALA A 204 27.56 12.49 -3.21
N PRO A 205 26.92 11.44 -3.68
CA PRO A 205 26.04 10.70 -2.82
C PRO A 205 26.86 10.34 -1.58
N ALA A 206 26.32 10.53 -0.41
CA ALA A 206 26.64 9.55 0.62
C ALA A 206 26.29 8.24 -0.08
N GLU A 207 27.32 7.50 -0.55
CA GLU A 207 27.15 6.27 -1.30
C GLU A 207 26.07 5.45 -0.61
N PRO A 208 25.04 4.93 -1.32
CA PRO A 208 24.19 3.90 -0.75
C PRO A 208 25.09 2.66 -0.64
N GLY A 209 25.79 2.56 0.46
CA GLY A 209 26.92 1.67 0.66
C GLY A 209 28.27 2.40 0.67
N ALA A 210 28.37 3.65 1.11
CA ALA A 210 29.54 4.00 1.90
C ALA A 210 29.48 2.99 3.05
N GLN A 211 29.97 1.79 2.74
CA GLN A 211 30.42 0.87 3.77
C GLN A 211 31.37 1.76 4.57
N PRO A 212 31.11 1.98 5.85
CA PRO A 212 32.20 2.41 6.69
C PRO A 212 33.33 1.46 6.32
N ASP A 213 34.51 1.98 5.98
CA ASP A 213 35.68 1.18 5.52
C ASP A 213 36.10 0.11 6.56
N ALA A 214 35.34 -0.04 7.60
CA ALA A 214 35.37 -1.15 8.54
C ALA A 214 34.01 -1.87 8.54
N PRO A 215 33.96 -3.20 8.38
CA PRO A 215 32.73 -3.96 8.59
C PRO A 215 32.21 -3.64 9.99
N LEU A 216 31.01 -3.07 10.07
CA LEU A 216 30.37 -2.81 11.36
C LEU A 216 30.38 -4.10 12.16
N PRO A 217 30.90 -4.10 13.39
CA PRO A 217 30.93 -5.30 14.20
C PRO A 217 29.50 -5.87 14.28
N PRO A 218 29.33 -7.20 14.11
CA PRO A 218 28.02 -7.80 14.12
C PRO A 218 27.32 -7.40 15.42
N LEU A 219 26.19 -6.72 15.32
CA LEU A 219 25.39 -6.31 16.47
C LEU A 219 25.02 -7.57 17.28
N PRO A 220 25.38 -7.64 18.55
CA PRO A 220 25.07 -8.81 19.34
C PRO A 220 23.56 -9.03 19.37
N ARG A 221 23.11 -10.27 19.14
CA ARG A 221 21.69 -10.64 19.10
C ARG A 221 20.88 -10.10 20.28
N ARG A 222 21.52 -9.96 21.44
CA ARG A 222 20.92 -9.36 22.64
C ARG A 222 20.49 -7.90 22.46
N ARG A 223 21.15 -7.11 21.59
CA ARG A 223 20.76 -5.72 21.29
C ARG A 223 19.69 -5.63 20.21
N LEU A 224 19.57 -6.65 19.37
CA LEU A 224 18.52 -6.71 18.35
C LEU A 224 17.17 -7.11 18.93
N LEU A 225 17.14 -7.96 19.97
CA LEU A 225 15.91 -8.43 20.59
C LEU A 225 15.00 -7.30 21.11
N PRO A 226 15.48 -6.32 21.91
CA PRO A 226 14.63 -5.23 22.39
C PRO A 226 14.14 -4.34 21.22
N LEU A 227 14.94 -4.16 20.16
CA LEU A 227 14.52 -3.42 18.97
C LEU A 227 13.38 -4.13 18.24
N TRP A 228 13.46 -5.44 18.10
CA TRP A 228 12.40 -6.25 17.48
C TRP A 228 11.14 -6.27 18.33
N LEU A 229 11.29 -6.39 19.66
CA LEU A 229 10.15 -6.31 20.58
C LEU A 229 9.48 -4.94 20.54
N ALA A 230 10.26 -3.85 20.54
CA ALA A 230 9.74 -2.49 20.44
C ALA A 230 8.99 -2.27 19.11
N ALA A 231 9.57 -2.72 17.99
CA ALA A 231 8.91 -2.65 16.68
C ALA A 231 7.62 -3.48 16.63
N GLY A 232 7.65 -4.70 17.21
CA GLY A 232 6.47 -5.56 17.32
C GLY A 232 5.36 -4.96 18.17
N LEU A 233 5.70 -4.40 19.33
CA LEU A 233 4.76 -3.73 20.22
C LEU A 233 4.15 -2.48 19.55
N LEU A 234 4.98 -1.68 18.89
CA LEU A 234 4.52 -0.50 18.15
C LEU A 234 3.51 -0.90 17.07
N GLY A 235 3.81 -1.94 16.28
CA GLY A 235 2.90 -2.47 15.27
C GLY A 235 1.61 -3.04 15.88
N ALA A 236 1.70 -3.74 16.99
CA ALA A 236 0.55 -4.31 17.68
C ALA A 236 -0.40 -3.23 18.25
N VAL A 237 0.11 -2.08 18.65
CA VAL A 237 -0.69 -0.95 19.15
C VAL A 237 -1.23 -0.09 18.01
N ALA A 238 -0.40 0.21 17.01
CA ALA A 238 -0.77 1.12 15.92
C ALA A 238 -1.74 0.52 14.89
N SER A 239 -1.70 -0.80 14.68
CA SER A 239 -2.48 -1.44 13.61
C SER A 239 -3.98 -1.65 13.92
N PRO A 240 -4.41 -2.09 15.12
CA PRO A 240 -5.83 -2.38 15.41
C PRO A 240 -6.71 -1.13 15.47
N GLY A 241 -6.17 0.00 15.93
CA GLY A 241 -6.93 1.25 16.09
C GLY A 241 -7.68 1.64 14.81
N PRO A 242 -6.99 1.99 13.73
CA PRO A 242 -7.63 2.44 12.48
C PRO A 242 -8.56 1.40 11.86
N THR A 243 -8.22 0.10 11.96
CA THR A 243 -8.99 -0.97 11.32
C THR A 243 -10.36 -1.21 11.96
N HIS A 244 -10.53 -0.88 13.24
CA HIS A 244 -11.78 -1.13 13.97
C HIS A 244 -12.55 0.15 14.34
N LEU A 245 -11.96 1.34 14.14
CA LEU A 245 -12.59 2.61 14.50
C LEU A 245 -13.95 2.82 13.82
N MET A 246 -14.06 2.44 12.53
CA MET A 246 -15.33 2.58 11.80
C MET A 246 -16.45 1.76 12.45
N ILE A 247 -16.17 0.52 12.82
CA ILE A 247 -17.14 -0.36 13.49
C ILE A 247 -17.49 0.20 14.88
N LEU A 248 -16.48 0.69 15.60
CA LEU A 248 -16.69 1.27 16.94
C LEU A 248 -17.61 2.48 16.88
N TYR A 249 -17.39 3.41 15.95
CA TYR A 249 -18.18 4.62 15.80
C TYR A 249 -19.61 4.32 15.34
N THR A 250 -19.79 3.41 14.41
CA THR A 250 -21.13 3.01 13.94
C THR A 250 -21.91 2.26 15.02
N THR A 251 -21.26 1.40 15.81
CA THR A 251 -21.91 0.73 16.95
C THR A 251 -22.23 1.69 18.11
N ALA A 252 -21.47 2.78 18.25
CA ALA A 252 -21.74 3.87 19.17
C ALA A 252 -22.89 4.80 18.72
N GLY A 253 -23.51 4.54 17.55
CA GLY A 253 -24.65 5.30 17.04
C GLY A 253 -24.29 6.51 16.18
N MET A 254 -23.02 6.69 15.79
CA MET A 254 -22.64 7.71 14.81
C MET A 254 -23.15 7.37 13.41
N ALA A 255 -23.64 8.38 12.69
CA ALA A 255 -23.97 8.22 11.27
C ALA A 255 -22.75 7.78 10.47
N ALA A 256 -22.93 6.85 9.51
CA ALA A 256 -21.83 6.25 8.75
C ALA A 256 -20.92 7.29 8.07
N HIS A 257 -21.51 8.38 7.54
CA HIS A 257 -20.76 9.46 6.92
C HIS A 257 -19.86 10.22 7.94
N ALA A 258 -20.38 10.50 9.13
CA ALA A 258 -19.59 11.16 10.19
C ALA A 258 -18.48 10.24 10.72
N ALA A 259 -18.78 8.94 10.88
CA ALA A 259 -17.79 7.94 11.26
C ALA A 259 -16.67 7.82 10.21
N ALA A 260 -17.01 7.82 8.91
CA ALA A 260 -16.04 7.76 7.82
C ALA A 260 -15.12 9.00 7.81
N LEU A 261 -15.68 10.20 8.03
CA LEU A 261 -14.87 11.43 8.16
C LEU A 261 -13.95 11.36 9.39
N ALA A 262 -14.45 10.92 10.54
CA ALA A 262 -13.62 10.78 11.75
C ALA A 262 -12.47 9.81 11.54
N VAL A 263 -12.71 8.66 10.87
CA VAL A 263 -11.67 7.67 10.55
C VAL A 263 -10.66 8.20 9.54
N SER A 264 -11.08 9.10 8.64
CA SER A 264 -10.16 9.69 7.64
C SER A 264 -9.16 10.69 8.22
N LEU A 265 -9.42 11.21 9.43
CA LEU A 265 -8.53 12.14 10.13
C LEU A 265 -7.47 11.43 10.99
N PHE A 266 -7.65 10.13 11.22
CA PHE A 266 -6.72 9.29 11.99
C PHE A 266 -5.64 8.68 11.11
#